data_b02d8473192ab4f868eebc46da6b7738
#
_entry.id   b02d8473192ab4f868eebc46da6b7738
#
_cell.length_a   1.000
_cell.length_b   1.000
_cell.length_c   1.000
_cell.angle_alpha   90.00
_cell.angle_beta   90.00
_cell.angle_gamma   90.00
#
_symmetry.space_group_name_H-M   'P 1'
#
loop_
_entity.id
_entity.type
_entity.pdbx_description
1 polymer ?
#
loop_
_entity_poly.entity_id
_entity_poly.type
_entity_poly.pdbx_seq_one_letter_code
_entity_poly.pdbx_strand_id
1 'polypeptide(L)'
;MAQEFKLKDVTSLQMKNGEKKEVEVEGVEGGKVLLLKVQDQVHATSSNCTHYGAPLVKGVLTPEGRLTCPWHGACFNVSTGDVEDAPALDPIAKYEVVEKDGAVYVKTTQEALKANRKFLNIKCSSVSEDKVLVIGGGSGTLGAIEGLRGGGYTGKITVISKEGYQPIDRTKLSKALLADISKAAWRQKEFYMDASIDIIEDEAKSIDFSGKTVSTKSGKEYDYSKLVLATGGTPRWLPLDGLKGDLGNVFLLRTLPDAQNILKAVGDNGKKVVVVGSSFIGMEVGNCLASMKNDVTIIGMEEEPMERVMGKKVGAIFRGLLEKNGVKFQMSASVDKATPSKDDSSKVGGVHLKDGTVLEADLVIEGVGVAPATEYLKGNSSVTLEKDGSLKTDESFAVNGLKDVYAIGDIATYPYHGPGGDGSPVRIEHWNVAQNAGRSVAHTINNPGSKPKPFIPVFWSALGSQLRYCGNTVGGYDDVMLQGEPDKASFVAYYTKGETVVAVASMMKDPYMTQAAELMRRKVMASKSELQKGVDIMEIGLPNEIKM
;
A
#
# COMPACT_ATOMS: atom_id res chain seq x y z
N MET A 1 12.76 -3.24 34.89
CA MET A 1 12.55 -4.69 35.05
C MET A 1 11.09 -4.99 34.76
N ALA A 2 10.78 -6.17 34.18
CA ALA A 2 9.38 -6.57 33.98
C ALA A 2 8.69 -6.77 35.33
N GLN A 3 7.45 -6.32 35.42
CA GLN A 3 6.59 -6.45 36.61
C GLN A 3 5.20 -6.91 36.17
N GLU A 4 4.38 -7.35 37.11
CA GLU A 4 3.02 -7.80 36.83
C GLU A 4 2.06 -6.60 36.95
N PHE A 5 1.26 -6.41 35.90
CA PHE A 5 0.20 -5.42 35.86
C PHE A 5 -1.14 -6.12 35.81
N LYS A 6 -2.04 -5.77 36.71
CA LYS A 6 -3.38 -6.33 36.76
C LYS A 6 -4.24 -5.83 35.61
N LEU A 7 -5.00 -6.71 34.98
CA LEU A 7 -6.00 -6.38 33.98
C LEU A 7 -7.32 -6.00 34.67
N LYS A 8 -7.87 -4.87 34.28
CA LYS A 8 -9.10 -4.34 34.88
C LYS A 8 -10.30 -5.19 34.48
N ASP A 9 -11.11 -5.56 35.46
CA ASP A 9 -12.35 -6.32 35.28
C ASP A 9 -12.17 -7.68 34.57
N VAL A 10 -11.00 -8.33 34.73
CA VAL A 10 -10.71 -9.68 34.23
C VAL A 10 -10.34 -10.59 35.40
N THR A 11 -11.21 -11.55 35.67
CA THR A 11 -11.05 -12.49 36.79
C THR A 11 -10.54 -13.85 36.37
N SER A 12 -10.68 -14.21 35.09
CA SER A 12 -10.20 -15.48 34.54
C SER A 12 -9.85 -15.36 33.05
N LEU A 13 -9.09 -16.34 32.56
CA LEU A 13 -8.74 -16.53 31.14
C LEU A 13 -9.72 -17.45 30.40
N GLN A 14 -10.92 -17.69 30.96
CA GLN A 14 -11.96 -18.46 30.27
C GLN A 14 -12.52 -17.65 29.10
N MET A 15 -12.08 -17.99 27.89
CA MET A 15 -12.50 -17.37 26.63
C MET A 15 -12.87 -18.45 25.62
N LYS A 16 -13.77 -18.12 24.68
CA LYS A 16 -14.12 -18.98 23.54
C LYS A 16 -13.06 -18.87 22.45
N ASN A 17 -12.84 -19.95 21.70
CA ASN A 17 -11.94 -19.89 20.54
C ASN A 17 -12.39 -18.80 19.56
N GLY A 18 -11.45 -17.99 19.09
CA GLY A 18 -11.69 -16.82 18.22
C GLY A 18 -12.13 -15.56 18.97
N GLU A 19 -12.36 -15.64 20.29
CA GLU A 19 -12.73 -14.47 21.08
C GLU A 19 -11.56 -13.49 21.22
N LYS A 20 -11.89 -12.19 21.11
CA LYS A 20 -10.98 -11.07 21.29
C LYS A 20 -11.54 -10.10 22.30
N LYS A 21 -10.74 -9.68 23.27
CA LYS A 21 -11.14 -8.73 24.30
C LYS A 21 -10.06 -7.69 24.56
N GLU A 22 -10.34 -6.41 24.28
CA GLU A 22 -9.47 -5.30 24.69
C GLU A 22 -9.71 -4.99 26.14
N VAL A 23 -8.65 -4.87 26.93
CA VAL A 23 -8.71 -4.67 28.39
C VAL A 23 -7.76 -3.56 28.80
N GLU A 24 -8.21 -2.69 29.70
CA GLU A 24 -7.37 -1.67 30.33
C GLU A 24 -6.44 -2.30 31.39
N VAL A 25 -5.27 -1.71 31.55
CA VAL A 25 -4.28 -2.12 32.55
C VAL A 25 -4.37 -1.20 33.76
N GLU A 26 -4.58 -1.76 34.96
CA GLU A 26 -4.66 -0.99 36.19
C GLU A 26 -3.33 -0.24 36.47
N GLY A 27 -3.43 1.05 36.82
CA GLY A 27 -2.27 1.87 37.19
C GLY A 27 -1.41 2.37 36.00
N VAL A 28 -1.83 2.10 34.75
CA VAL A 28 -1.14 2.58 33.55
C VAL A 28 -2.09 3.42 32.71
N GLU A 29 -1.94 4.72 32.74
CA GLU A 29 -2.77 5.63 31.94
C GLU A 29 -2.63 5.32 30.45
N GLY A 30 -3.76 5.08 29.78
CA GLY A 30 -3.82 4.68 28.36
C GLY A 30 -3.28 3.27 28.07
N GLY A 31 -2.83 2.52 29.08
CA GLY A 31 -2.35 1.14 28.93
C GLY A 31 -3.49 0.19 28.58
N LYS A 32 -3.39 -0.48 27.44
CA LYS A 32 -4.35 -1.47 26.96
C LYS A 32 -3.66 -2.71 26.45
N VAL A 33 -4.33 -3.84 26.63
CA VAL A 33 -3.90 -5.15 26.16
C VAL A 33 -5.04 -5.80 25.41
N LEU A 34 -4.73 -6.49 24.34
CA LEU A 34 -5.67 -7.34 23.60
C LEU A 34 -5.46 -8.80 23.99
N LEU A 35 -6.46 -9.39 24.63
CA LEU A 35 -6.54 -10.83 24.87
C LEU A 35 -7.18 -11.52 23.68
N LEU A 36 -6.59 -12.65 23.23
CA LEU A 36 -7.04 -13.42 22.08
C LEU A 36 -6.99 -14.90 22.41
N LYS A 37 -8.08 -15.62 22.16
CA LYS A 37 -8.11 -17.08 22.32
C LYS A 37 -7.90 -17.75 20.97
N VAL A 38 -6.80 -18.47 20.83
CA VAL A 38 -6.47 -19.28 19.65
C VAL A 38 -6.29 -20.72 20.10
N GLN A 39 -7.11 -21.61 19.57
CA GLN A 39 -7.15 -23.00 20.03
C GLN A 39 -7.33 -23.06 21.57
N ASP A 40 -6.43 -23.72 22.28
CA ASP A 40 -6.52 -23.85 23.73
C ASP A 40 -5.72 -22.80 24.51
N GLN A 41 -5.06 -21.86 23.81
CA GLN A 41 -4.17 -20.87 24.43
C GLN A 41 -4.75 -19.45 24.35
N VAL A 42 -4.67 -18.70 25.47
CA VAL A 42 -4.89 -17.25 25.49
C VAL A 42 -3.56 -16.53 25.29
N HIS A 43 -3.56 -15.64 24.31
CA HIS A 43 -2.44 -14.73 24.02
C HIS A 43 -2.80 -13.33 24.49
N ALA A 44 -1.80 -12.57 24.94
CA ALA A 44 -1.92 -11.16 25.26
C ALA A 44 -0.95 -10.37 24.38
N THR A 45 -1.47 -9.37 23.68
CA THR A 45 -0.69 -8.53 22.74
C THR A 45 -1.00 -7.05 22.93
N SER A 46 -0.25 -6.18 22.25
CA SER A 46 -0.67 -4.78 22.08
C SER A 46 -2.04 -4.70 21.39
N SER A 47 -2.83 -3.69 21.74
CA SER A 47 -4.23 -3.56 21.31
C SER A 47 -4.41 -2.86 19.96
N ASN A 48 -3.40 -2.12 19.50
CA ASN A 48 -3.48 -1.31 18.28
C ASN A 48 -2.49 -1.76 17.21
N CYS A 49 -2.91 -1.64 15.97
CA CYS A 49 -2.08 -1.87 14.80
C CYS A 49 -0.88 -0.92 14.77
N THR A 50 0.31 -1.45 14.52
CA THR A 50 1.56 -0.65 14.48
C THR A 50 1.71 0.21 13.23
N HIS A 51 0.80 0.07 12.24
CA HIS A 51 0.76 0.93 11.05
C HIS A 51 0.20 2.33 11.40
N TYR A 52 -1.11 2.44 11.63
CA TYR A 52 -1.80 3.71 11.91
C TYR A 52 -2.68 3.65 13.16
N GLY A 53 -2.44 2.73 14.07
CA GLY A 53 -3.11 2.70 15.37
C GLY A 53 -4.54 2.15 15.36
N ALA A 54 -4.97 1.43 14.32
CA ALA A 54 -6.30 0.82 14.27
C ALA A 54 -6.52 -0.16 15.43
N PRO A 55 -7.71 -0.20 16.05
CA PRO A 55 -8.02 -1.13 17.13
C PRO A 55 -8.09 -2.58 16.61
N LEU A 56 -7.13 -3.41 16.99
CA LEU A 56 -7.02 -4.79 16.51
C LEU A 56 -8.14 -5.71 17.04
N VAL A 57 -8.83 -5.33 18.11
CA VAL A 57 -10.04 -6.02 18.58
C VAL A 57 -11.12 -6.09 17.50
N LYS A 58 -11.19 -5.10 16.59
CA LYS A 58 -12.09 -5.07 15.44
C LYS A 58 -11.56 -5.81 14.21
N GLY A 59 -10.32 -6.31 14.25
CA GLY A 59 -9.71 -7.06 13.16
C GLY A 59 -10.26 -8.48 13.02
N VAL A 60 -9.75 -9.23 12.06
CA VAL A 60 -10.10 -10.64 11.83
C VAL A 60 -9.04 -11.52 12.45
N LEU A 61 -9.46 -12.42 13.35
CA LEU A 61 -8.61 -13.44 13.97
C LEU A 61 -8.92 -14.79 13.33
N THR A 62 -7.91 -15.44 12.80
CA THR A 62 -8.04 -16.76 12.21
C THR A 62 -7.73 -17.88 13.20
N PRO A 63 -8.20 -19.12 12.96
CA PRO A 63 -7.98 -20.24 13.88
C PRO A 63 -6.51 -20.61 14.10
N GLU A 64 -5.62 -20.32 13.12
CA GLU A 64 -4.18 -20.54 13.24
C GLU A 64 -3.43 -19.35 13.89
N GLY A 65 -4.14 -18.29 14.30
CA GLY A 65 -3.55 -17.19 15.03
C GLY A 65 -3.02 -16.04 14.18
N ARG A 66 -3.54 -15.87 12.96
CA ARG A 66 -3.33 -14.64 12.19
C ARG A 66 -4.32 -13.58 12.65
N LEU A 67 -3.85 -12.40 13.00
CA LEU A 67 -4.66 -11.25 13.38
C LEU A 67 -4.50 -10.16 12.33
N THR A 68 -5.54 -9.96 11.51
CA THR A 68 -5.50 -9.02 10.40
C THR A 68 -6.22 -7.72 10.76
N CYS A 69 -5.51 -6.61 10.60
CA CYS A 69 -5.97 -5.27 10.91
C CYS A 69 -7.19 -4.87 10.05
N PRO A 70 -8.26 -4.29 10.65
CA PRO A 70 -9.48 -3.97 9.93
C PRO A 70 -9.33 -2.85 8.90
N TRP A 71 -8.29 -2.01 9.01
CA TRP A 71 -8.15 -0.84 8.13
C TRP A 71 -7.39 -1.13 6.84
N HIS A 72 -6.16 -1.68 6.94
CA HIS A 72 -5.27 -1.77 5.79
C HIS A 72 -4.71 -3.18 5.57
N GLY A 73 -5.25 -4.19 6.25
CA GLY A 73 -4.87 -5.58 6.05
C GLY A 73 -3.48 -5.96 6.59
N ALA A 74 -2.86 -5.12 7.43
CA ALA A 74 -1.64 -5.54 8.14
C ALA A 74 -1.94 -6.79 8.97
N CYS A 75 -1.13 -7.83 8.82
CA CYS A 75 -1.34 -9.10 9.51
C CYS A 75 -0.21 -9.41 10.48
N PHE A 76 -0.59 -9.91 11.65
CA PHE A 76 0.32 -10.27 12.73
C PHE A 76 0.08 -11.70 13.18
N ASN A 77 1.15 -12.40 13.53
CA ASN A 77 1.08 -13.67 14.22
C ASN A 77 0.90 -13.42 15.73
N VAL A 78 -0.21 -13.88 16.32
CA VAL A 78 -0.47 -13.59 17.75
C VAL A 78 0.44 -14.36 18.71
N SER A 79 1.05 -15.47 18.26
CA SER A 79 1.94 -16.27 19.10
C SER A 79 3.35 -15.68 19.21
N THR A 80 3.81 -14.93 18.19
CA THR A 80 5.14 -14.30 18.16
C THR A 80 5.10 -12.77 18.19
N GLY A 81 3.99 -12.16 17.75
CA GLY A 81 3.81 -10.74 17.52
C GLY A 81 4.31 -10.28 16.16
N ASP A 82 4.96 -11.14 15.38
CA ASP A 82 5.63 -10.77 14.14
C ASP A 82 4.65 -10.34 13.04
N VAL A 83 5.12 -9.44 12.18
CA VAL A 83 4.38 -9.00 10.99
C VAL A 83 4.41 -10.09 9.94
N GLU A 84 3.24 -10.58 9.54
CA GLU A 84 3.10 -11.53 8.44
C GLU A 84 2.87 -10.84 7.10
N ASP A 85 1.95 -9.87 7.04
CA ASP A 85 1.69 -9.08 5.84
C ASP A 85 1.76 -7.58 6.12
N ALA A 86 2.23 -6.82 5.13
CA ALA A 86 2.26 -5.37 5.15
C ALA A 86 0.82 -4.77 5.29
N PRO A 87 0.67 -3.49 5.68
CA PRO A 87 1.71 -2.44 5.69
C PRO A 87 2.38 -2.17 7.05
N ALA A 88 2.09 -2.93 8.09
CA ALA A 88 2.78 -2.75 9.36
C ALA A 88 4.29 -3.03 9.21
N LEU A 89 5.10 -2.26 9.94
CA LEU A 89 6.56 -2.38 9.93
C LEU A 89 7.08 -3.00 11.22
N ASP A 90 6.50 -2.62 12.37
CA ASP A 90 6.88 -3.16 13.65
C ASP A 90 5.95 -4.31 14.07
N PRO A 91 6.49 -5.36 14.71
CA PRO A 91 5.70 -6.36 15.39
C PRO A 91 4.80 -5.75 16.47
N ILE A 92 3.67 -6.40 16.76
CA ILE A 92 2.93 -6.11 17.98
C ILE A 92 3.68 -6.66 19.19
N ALA A 93 3.62 -5.96 20.32
CA ALA A 93 4.20 -6.49 21.55
C ALA A 93 3.37 -7.70 22.01
N LYS A 94 4.06 -8.72 22.50
CA LYS A 94 3.48 -9.90 23.14
C LYS A 94 3.81 -9.86 24.63
N TYR A 95 2.83 -10.17 25.47
CA TYR A 95 2.95 -10.18 26.92
C TYR A 95 2.70 -11.59 27.47
N GLU A 96 3.47 -11.97 28.47
CA GLU A 96 3.15 -13.16 29.27
C GLU A 96 1.89 -12.86 30.09
N VAL A 97 0.91 -13.75 30.06
CA VAL A 97 -0.35 -13.61 30.80
C VAL A 97 -0.44 -14.67 31.90
N VAL A 98 -0.83 -14.25 33.09
CA VAL A 98 -0.92 -15.11 34.28
C VAL A 98 -2.26 -14.90 34.96
N GLU A 99 -2.94 -16.00 35.29
CA GLU A 99 -4.14 -16.02 36.13
C GLU A 99 -3.75 -16.47 37.52
N LYS A 100 -4.03 -15.66 38.55
CA LYS A 100 -3.79 -16.00 39.94
C LYS A 100 -4.73 -15.23 40.87
N ASP A 101 -5.12 -15.84 41.96
CA ASP A 101 -5.94 -15.24 43.03
C ASP A 101 -7.23 -14.56 42.50
N GLY A 102 -7.87 -15.15 41.49
CA GLY A 102 -9.10 -14.65 40.88
C GLY A 102 -8.94 -13.34 40.08
N ALA A 103 -7.72 -13.07 39.62
CA ALA A 103 -7.40 -11.93 38.77
C ALA A 103 -6.41 -12.34 37.65
N VAL A 104 -6.37 -11.56 36.57
CA VAL A 104 -5.45 -11.77 35.45
C VAL A 104 -4.44 -10.65 35.39
N TYR A 105 -3.20 -11.01 35.14
CA TYR A 105 -2.06 -10.11 35.07
C TYR A 105 -1.30 -10.27 33.75
N VAL A 106 -0.68 -9.20 33.28
CA VAL A 106 0.33 -9.25 32.22
C VAL A 106 1.69 -8.88 32.78
N LYS A 107 2.71 -9.64 32.40
CA LYS A 107 4.08 -9.42 32.83
C LYS A 107 4.84 -8.67 31.75
N THR A 108 5.19 -7.40 32.05
CA THR A 108 5.80 -6.50 31.08
C THR A 108 6.39 -5.27 31.78
N THR A 109 6.74 -4.23 31.04
CA THR A 109 7.10 -2.90 31.58
C THR A 109 6.06 -1.86 31.18
N GLN A 110 5.98 -0.76 31.93
CA GLN A 110 5.08 0.34 31.62
C GLN A 110 5.40 0.98 30.26
N GLU A 111 6.70 1.05 29.91
CA GLU A 111 7.17 1.56 28.63
C GLU A 111 6.68 0.70 27.47
N ALA A 112 6.74 -0.64 27.59
CA ALA A 112 6.27 -1.56 26.57
C ALA A 112 4.75 -1.47 26.36
N LEU A 113 3.97 -1.28 27.44
CA LEU A 113 2.52 -1.04 27.33
C LEU A 113 2.21 0.26 26.59
N LYS A 114 2.94 1.35 26.90
CA LYS A 114 2.75 2.67 26.26
C LYS A 114 3.24 2.66 24.81
N ALA A 115 4.34 1.97 24.50
CA ALA A 115 4.87 1.86 23.13
C ALA A 115 3.90 1.15 22.18
N ASN A 116 3.05 0.26 22.68
CA ASN A 116 2.05 -0.51 21.93
C ASN A 116 2.64 -1.25 20.71
N ARG A 117 3.94 -1.57 20.76
CA ARG A 117 4.68 -2.31 19.73
C ARG A 117 5.96 -2.90 20.31
N LYS A 118 6.47 -3.90 19.61
CA LYS A 118 7.87 -4.35 19.77
C LYS A 118 8.67 -3.71 18.64
N PHE A 119 9.67 -2.92 18.95
CA PHE A 119 10.53 -2.36 17.92
C PHE A 119 11.31 -3.46 17.21
N LEU A 120 11.33 -3.40 15.89
CA LEU A 120 12.11 -4.33 15.08
C LEU A 120 13.60 -4.13 15.38
N ASN A 121 14.26 -5.15 15.93
CA ASN A 121 15.70 -5.12 16.13
C ASN A 121 16.38 -5.76 14.93
N ILE A 122 16.94 -4.92 14.06
CA ILE A 122 17.63 -5.35 12.84
C ILE A 122 19.12 -4.99 12.86
N LYS A 123 19.69 -4.76 14.05
CA LYS A 123 21.14 -4.53 14.17
C LYS A 123 21.88 -5.70 13.53
N CYS A 124 22.73 -5.39 12.58
CA CYS A 124 23.49 -6.37 11.81
C CYS A 124 24.90 -5.83 11.58
N SER A 125 25.91 -6.63 11.95
CA SER A 125 27.25 -6.50 11.38
C SER A 125 27.30 -7.42 10.16
N SER A 126 27.50 -6.86 8.96
CA SER A 126 27.64 -7.68 7.75
C SER A 126 28.82 -8.61 7.87
N VAL A 127 28.57 -9.91 7.87
CA VAL A 127 29.60 -10.96 8.07
C VAL A 127 29.67 -11.95 6.89
N SER A 128 28.77 -11.84 5.92
CA SER A 128 28.70 -12.68 4.73
C SER A 128 29.23 -11.94 3.51
N GLU A 129 29.90 -12.65 2.60
CA GLU A 129 30.33 -12.14 1.28
C GLU A 129 29.15 -11.89 0.32
N ASP A 130 27.95 -12.40 0.64
CA ASP A 130 26.76 -12.18 -0.17
C ASP A 130 26.35 -10.73 -0.21
N LYS A 131 25.88 -10.29 -1.38
CA LYS A 131 25.47 -8.90 -1.64
C LYS A 131 24.10 -8.87 -2.28
N VAL A 132 23.13 -8.26 -1.60
CA VAL A 132 21.86 -7.90 -2.21
C VAL A 132 21.92 -6.44 -2.65
N LEU A 133 21.74 -6.21 -3.93
CA LEU A 133 21.60 -4.88 -4.52
C LEU A 133 20.13 -4.63 -4.84
N VAL A 134 19.61 -3.49 -4.41
CA VAL A 134 18.21 -3.09 -4.69
C VAL A 134 18.23 -1.79 -5.50
N ILE A 135 17.51 -1.76 -6.61
CA ILE A 135 17.37 -0.54 -7.44
C ILE A 135 15.98 0.05 -7.24
N GLY A 136 15.92 1.25 -6.67
CA GLY A 136 14.71 1.97 -6.29
C GLY A 136 14.58 2.13 -4.78
N GLY A 137 13.95 3.21 -4.31
CA GLY A 137 13.79 3.57 -2.88
C GLY A 137 12.35 3.54 -2.38
N GLY A 138 11.45 2.78 -3.03
CA GLY A 138 10.02 2.76 -2.73
C GLY A 138 9.60 1.71 -1.70
N SER A 139 8.28 1.45 -1.65
CA SER A 139 7.66 0.50 -0.72
C SER A 139 8.10 -0.94 -0.93
N GLY A 140 8.34 -1.34 -2.18
CA GLY A 140 8.90 -2.66 -2.47
C GLY A 140 10.26 -2.86 -1.84
N THR A 141 11.13 -1.86 -1.96
CA THR A 141 12.43 -1.83 -1.29
C THR A 141 12.31 -1.92 0.22
N LEU A 142 11.41 -1.12 0.82
CA LEU A 142 11.15 -1.18 2.26
C LEU A 142 10.78 -2.60 2.71
N GLY A 143 9.84 -3.24 2.00
CA GLY A 143 9.44 -4.62 2.29
C GLY A 143 10.58 -5.63 2.14
N ALA A 144 11.42 -5.47 1.10
CA ALA A 144 12.56 -6.35 0.83
C ALA A 144 13.66 -6.21 1.89
N ILE A 145 14.15 -4.99 2.17
CA ILE A 145 15.28 -4.79 3.08
C ILE A 145 14.95 -5.10 4.54
N GLU A 146 13.74 -4.71 5.02
CA GLU A 146 13.29 -5.07 6.36
C GLU A 146 12.99 -6.57 6.47
N GLY A 147 12.39 -7.17 5.43
CA GLY A 147 12.16 -8.61 5.39
C GLY A 147 13.45 -9.43 5.36
N LEU A 148 14.48 -8.98 4.64
CA LEU A 148 15.80 -9.62 4.63
C LEU A 148 16.43 -9.59 6.02
N ARG A 149 16.52 -8.42 6.65
CA ARG A 149 17.12 -8.30 7.99
C ARG A 149 16.30 -8.99 9.07
N GLY A 150 14.98 -8.84 9.04
CA GLY A 150 14.07 -9.53 9.97
C GLY A 150 14.13 -11.06 9.85
N GLY A 151 14.40 -11.59 8.67
CA GLY A 151 14.60 -13.01 8.39
C GLY A 151 16.03 -13.52 8.60
N GLY A 152 16.95 -12.68 9.10
CA GLY A 152 18.31 -13.10 9.47
C GLY A 152 19.37 -13.01 8.37
N TYR A 153 19.09 -12.33 7.24
CA TYR A 153 20.10 -12.11 6.20
C TYR A 153 21.27 -11.27 6.75
N THR A 154 22.50 -11.78 6.66
CA THR A 154 23.72 -11.17 7.19
C THR A 154 24.66 -10.60 6.11
N GLY A 155 24.32 -10.76 4.81
CA GLY A 155 25.10 -10.19 3.72
C GLY A 155 24.93 -8.67 3.60
N LYS A 156 25.74 -8.05 2.77
CA LYS A 156 25.64 -6.62 2.48
C LYS A 156 24.32 -6.31 1.77
N ILE A 157 23.64 -5.23 2.16
CA ILE A 157 22.47 -4.69 1.44
C ILE A 157 22.79 -3.26 0.98
N THR A 158 22.71 -3.02 -0.32
CA THR A 158 22.88 -1.71 -0.91
C THR A 158 21.62 -1.33 -1.70
N VAL A 159 21.09 -0.15 -1.46
CA VAL A 159 19.96 0.43 -2.19
C VAL A 159 20.46 1.59 -3.05
N ILE A 160 20.24 1.54 -4.36
CA ILE A 160 20.49 2.66 -5.27
C ILE A 160 19.15 3.34 -5.54
N SER A 161 19.01 4.60 -5.13
CA SER A 161 17.78 5.38 -5.29
C SER A 161 18.10 6.77 -5.83
N LYS A 162 17.45 7.13 -6.94
CA LYS A 162 17.58 8.48 -7.52
C LYS A 162 17.00 9.59 -6.64
N GLU A 163 16.18 9.24 -5.65
CA GLU A 163 15.55 10.19 -4.75
C GLU A 163 16.46 10.56 -3.56
N GLY A 164 17.49 9.77 -3.26
CA GLY A 164 18.52 10.06 -2.26
C GLY A 164 18.07 10.03 -0.79
N TYR A 165 16.81 9.73 -0.52
CA TYR A 165 16.29 9.63 0.84
C TYR A 165 15.77 8.22 1.16
N GLN A 166 15.57 7.96 2.45
CA GLN A 166 15.00 6.71 2.94
C GLN A 166 13.56 6.50 2.45
N PRO A 167 13.05 5.26 2.44
CA PRO A 167 11.67 4.97 2.06
C PRO A 167 10.66 5.80 2.85
N ILE A 168 9.74 6.44 2.13
CA ILE A 168 8.70 7.31 2.69
C ILE A 168 7.32 6.69 2.53
N ASP A 169 6.37 7.17 3.33
CA ASP A 169 4.94 6.93 3.15
C ASP A 169 4.41 7.74 1.95
N ARG A 170 4.65 7.22 0.77
CA ARG A 170 4.26 7.86 -0.50
C ARG A 170 2.75 8.06 -0.61
N THR A 171 1.95 7.27 0.13
CA THR A 171 0.48 7.41 0.12
C THR A 171 0.01 8.74 0.71
N LYS A 172 0.83 9.39 1.53
CA LYS A 172 0.53 10.72 2.08
C LYS A 172 0.78 11.87 1.11
N LEU A 173 1.52 11.64 0.03
CA LEU A 173 1.79 12.70 -0.96
C LEU A 173 0.51 13.16 -1.67
N SER A 174 -0.37 12.23 -2.07
CA SER A 174 -1.64 12.57 -2.72
C SER A 174 -2.76 12.93 -1.73
N LYS A 175 -2.77 12.30 -0.54
CA LYS A 175 -3.85 12.47 0.44
C LYS A 175 -3.70 13.69 1.33
N ALA A 176 -2.46 14.16 1.54
CA ALA A 176 -2.16 15.25 2.48
C ALA A 176 -1.10 16.23 1.97
N LEU A 177 -0.57 16.05 0.77
CA LEU A 177 0.58 16.80 0.22
C LEU A 177 1.72 16.93 1.24
N LEU A 178 1.99 15.84 1.96
CA LEU A 178 2.99 15.82 3.02
C LEU A 178 4.39 15.97 2.43
N ALA A 179 4.98 17.15 2.56
CA ALA A 179 6.23 17.55 1.92
C ALA A 179 7.45 17.56 2.87
N ASP A 180 7.26 17.17 4.12
CA ASP A 180 8.29 17.11 5.16
C ASP A 180 8.81 15.68 5.29
N ILE A 181 10.09 15.47 4.94
CA ILE A 181 10.74 14.16 4.99
C ILE A 181 10.72 13.56 6.41
N SER A 182 10.85 14.39 7.45
CA SER A 182 10.86 13.90 8.84
C SER A 182 9.54 13.26 9.26
N LYS A 183 8.44 13.64 8.61
CA LYS A 183 7.08 13.12 8.84
C LYS A 183 6.67 12.07 7.80
N ALA A 184 7.31 12.10 6.63
CA ALA A 184 7.01 11.16 5.54
C ALA A 184 7.82 9.87 5.65
N ALA A 185 9.03 9.90 6.21
CA ALA A 185 9.90 8.74 6.34
C ALA A 185 9.32 7.71 7.33
N TRP A 186 9.33 6.44 6.94
CA TRP A 186 8.91 5.33 7.80
C TRP A 186 9.91 5.04 8.92
N ARG A 187 11.20 5.18 8.61
CA ARG A 187 12.33 4.97 9.52
C ARG A 187 13.28 6.14 9.42
N GLN A 188 13.90 6.47 10.51
CA GLN A 188 14.99 7.45 10.50
C GLN A 188 16.27 6.84 9.90
N LYS A 189 17.21 7.67 9.48
CA LYS A 189 18.44 7.24 8.80
C LYS A 189 19.26 6.27 9.65
N GLU A 190 19.29 6.48 10.95
CA GLU A 190 20.02 5.67 11.93
C GLU A 190 19.56 4.20 11.93
N PHE A 191 18.27 3.94 11.70
CA PHE A 191 17.74 2.58 11.60
C PHE A 191 18.41 1.78 10.48
N TYR A 192 18.62 2.39 9.32
CA TYR A 192 19.28 1.72 8.20
C TYR A 192 20.79 1.56 8.44
N MET A 193 21.43 2.53 9.07
CA MET A 193 22.85 2.45 9.47
C MET A 193 23.07 1.31 10.47
N ASP A 194 22.25 1.20 11.51
CA ASP A 194 22.31 0.12 12.50
C ASP A 194 22.08 -1.27 11.87
N ALA A 195 21.31 -1.32 10.80
CA ALA A 195 21.04 -2.52 10.02
C ALA A 195 22.12 -2.85 8.97
N SER A 196 23.18 -2.06 8.85
CA SER A 196 24.18 -2.17 7.77
C SER A 196 23.53 -2.20 6.38
N ILE A 197 22.62 -1.24 6.14
CA ILE A 197 21.95 -1.02 4.87
C ILE A 197 22.41 0.33 4.32
N ASP A 198 23.09 0.31 3.18
CA ASP A 198 23.55 1.50 2.48
C ASP A 198 22.46 2.02 1.54
N ILE A 199 22.00 3.26 1.73
CA ILE A 199 21.10 3.95 0.79
C ILE A 199 21.94 5.01 0.06
N ILE A 200 22.11 4.83 -1.25
CA ILE A 200 22.96 5.62 -2.12
C ILE A 200 22.10 6.42 -3.09
N GLU A 201 22.31 7.75 -3.11
CA GLU A 201 21.72 8.63 -4.11
C GLU A 201 22.45 8.46 -5.43
N ASP A 202 21.85 7.71 -6.33
CA ASP A 202 22.30 7.50 -7.70
C ASP A 202 21.18 6.91 -8.57
N GLU A 203 21.39 6.87 -9.87
CA GLU A 203 20.43 6.29 -10.81
C GLU A 203 21.08 5.20 -11.64
N ALA A 204 20.45 4.02 -11.69
CA ALA A 204 20.90 2.92 -12.53
C ALA A 204 20.87 3.34 -14.01
N LYS A 205 21.96 3.09 -14.72
CA LYS A 205 22.12 3.38 -16.15
C LYS A 205 22.00 2.13 -17.00
N SER A 206 22.63 1.04 -16.57
CA SER A 206 22.64 -0.25 -17.29
C SER A 206 22.99 -1.39 -16.34
N ILE A 207 22.65 -2.60 -16.74
CA ILE A 207 22.91 -3.84 -15.98
C ILE A 207 23.60 -4.84 -16.89
N ASP A 208 24.73 -5.37 -16.47
CA ASP A 208 25.32 -6.60 -17.00
C ASP A 208 24.86 -7.77 -16.12
N PHE A 209 23.87 -8.52 -16.60
CA PHE A 209 23.33 -9.69 -15.87
C PHE A 209 24.30 -10.86 -15.85
N SER A 210 25.17 -10.99 -16.85
CA SER A 210 26.18 -12.05 -16.92
C SER A 210 27.35 -11.79 -15.98
N GLY A 211 27.82 -10.55 -15.94
CA GLY A 211 28.88 -10.08 -15.03
C GLY A 211 28.36 -9.74 -13.64
N LYS A 212 27.05 -9.77 -13.41
CA LYS A 212 26.38 -9.39 -12.15
C LYS A 212 26.81 -8.01 -11.65
N THR A 213 26.79 -7.00 -12.53
CA THR A 213 27.13 -5.62 -12.19
C THR A 213 26.06 -4.64 -12.65
N VAL A 214 25.90 -3.56 -11.90
CA VAL A 214 25.04 -2.42 -12.22
C VAL A 214 25.91 -1.18 -12.35
N SER A 215 25.87 -0.53 -13.51
CA SER A 215 26.50 0.76 -13.74
C SER A 215 25.50 1.89 -13.51
N THR A 216 25.93 2.96 -12.87
CA THR A 216 25.09 4.11 -12.52
C THR A 216 25.42 5.35 -13.37
N LYS A 217 24.55 6.36 -13.32
CA LYS A 217 24.77 7.63 -14.02
C LYS A 217 25.97 8.41 -13.49
N SER A 218 26.34 8.25 -12.22
CA SER A 218 27.57 8.83 -11.66
C SER A 218 28.87 8.15 -12.15
N GLY A 219 28.75 7.04 -12.89
CA GLY A 219 29.88 6.24 -13.40
C GLY A 219 30.42 5.21 -12.41
N LYS A 220 29.73 4.97 -11.29
CA LYS A 220 30.09 3.91 -10.35
C LYS A 220 29.51 2.57 -10.80
N GLU A 221 30.18 1.50 -10.39
CA GLU A 221 29.73 0.13 -10.61
C GLU A 221 29.52 -0.59 -9.28
N TYR A 222 28.48 -1.42 -9.23
CA TYR A 222 28.10 -2.19 -8.06
C TYR A 222 27.88 -3.65 -8.46
N ASP A 223 28.63 -4.53 -7.84
CA ASP A 223 28.47 -5.97 -7.99
C ASP A 223 27.40 -6.52 -7.03
N TYR A 224 26.76 -7.63 -7.39
CA TYR A 224 25.73 -8.26 -6.57
C TYR A 224 25.78 -9.80 -6.64
N SER A 225 25.36 -10.45 -5.56
CA SER A 225 25.00 -11.86 -5.55
C SER A 225 23.53 -12.03 -5.99
N LYS A 226 22.66 -11.14 -5.49
CA LYS A 226 21.24 -11.08 -5.86
C LYS A 226 20.83 -9.63 -6.13
N LEU A 227 19.95 -9.45 -7.12
CA LEU A 227 19.48 -8.15 -7.56
C LEU A 227 17.97 -8.04 -7.41
N VAL A 228 17.50 -6.95 -6.82
CA VAL A 228 16.06 -6.64 -6.71
C VAL A 228 15.77 -5.34 -7.46
N LEU A 229 14.96 -5.44 -8.51
CA LEU A 229 14.50 -4.31 -9.31
C LEU A 229 13.19 -3.80 -8.72
N ALA A 230 13.18 -2.58 -8.20
CA ALA A 230 12.06 -1.97 -7.46
C ALA A 230 11.86 -0.50 -7.83
N THR A 231 12.08 -0.15 -9.09
CA THR A 231 12.09 1.23 -9.58
C THR A 231 10.71 1.89 -9.66
N GLY A 232 9.65 1.10 -9.57
CA GLY A 232 8.27 1.61 -9.52
C GLY A 232 7.80 2.19 -10.87
N GLY A 233 6.90 3.17 -10.81
CA GLY A 233 6.33 3.80 -12.00
C GLY A 233 6.80 5.25 -12.19
N THR A 234 6.93 5.65 -13.43
CA THR A 234 7.15 7.04 -13.84
C THR A 234 5.81 7.65 -14.23
N PRO A 235 5.36 8.77 -13.65
CA PRO A 235 4.13 9.43 -14.04
C PRO A 235 4.24 9.95 -15.48
N ARG A 236 3.10 9.91 -16.17
CA ARG A 236 3.03 10.32 -17.58
C ARG A 236 2.63 11.78 -17.70
N TRP A 237 3.26 12.47 -18.62
CA TRP A 237 2.79 13.73 -19.16
C TRP A 237 1.77 13.47 -20.27
N LEU A 238 0.74 14.32 -20.38
CA LEU A 238 -0.08 14.36 -21.58
C LEU A 238 0.74 14.93 -22.75
N PRO A 239 0.75 14.28 -23.92
CA PRO A 239 1.52 14.76 -25.07
C PRO A 239 0.76 15.89 -25.81
N LEU A 240 0.25 16.86 -25.04
CA LEU A 240 -0.56 17.99 -25.53
C LEU A 240 0.16 19.31 -25.26
N ASP A 241 -0.06 20.32 -26.09
CA ASP A 241 0.57 21.61 -25.93
C ASP A 241 0.17 22.25 -24.59
N GLY A 242 1.18 22.74 -23.88
CA GLY A 242 1.08 23.31 -22.54
C GLY A 242 0.96 22.27 -21.41
N LEU A 243 0.89 20.95 -21.71
CA LEU A 243 0.71 19.87 -20.75
C LEU A 243 1.83 18.81 -20.75
N LYS A 244 2.82 18.95 -21.60
CA LYS A 244 3.97 18.03 -21.71
C LYS A 244 5.20 18.48 -20.88
N GLY A 245 4.99 19.30 -19.84
CA GLY A 245 6.03 19.87 -19.01
C GLY A 245 6.66 21.16 -19.59
N ASP A 246 6.01 21.77 -20.57
CA ASP A 246 6.46 22.95 -21.28
C ASP A 246 5.90 24.28 -20.72
N LEU A 247 4.94 24.23 -19.80
CA LEU A 247 4.46 25.38 -19.04
C LEU A 247 4.72 25.21 -17.53
N GLY A 248 5.10 26.29 -16.87
CA GLY A 248 5.17 26.36 -15.41
C GLY A 248 3.81 26.19 -14.75
N ASN A 249 3.79 25.76 -13.50
CA ASN A 249 2.60 25.44 -12.73
C ASN A 249 1.74 24.29 -13.32
N VAL A 250 2.31 23.44 -14.17
CA VAL A 250 1.79 22.14 -14.56
C VAL A 250 2.62 21.08 -13.87
N PHE A 251 2.00 20.19 -13.10
CA PHE A 251 2.67 19.27 -12.20
C PHE A 251 2.25 17.83 -12.40
N LEU A 252 3.18 16.92 -12.18
CA LEU A 252 2.96 15.53 -11.84
C LEU A 252 3.07 15.37 -10.32
N LEU A 253 2.58 14.27 -9.77
CA LEU A 253 2.72 13.96 -8.34
C LEU A 253 3.21 12.52 -8.15
N ARG A 254 4.47 12.37 -7.75
CA ARG A 254 5.09 11.07 -7.46
C ARG A 254 6.10 11.13 -6.32
N THR A 255 6.86 12.21 -6.21
CA THR A 255 7.99 12.36 -5.31
C THR A 255 7.73 13.44 -4.26
N LEU A 256 8.59 13.49 -3.23
CA LEU A 256 8.53 14.55 -2.22
C LEU A 256 8.71 15.94 -2.82
N PRO A 257 9.70 16.18 -3.72
CA PRO A 257 9.83 17.45 -4.43
C PRO A 257 8.58 17.86 -5.22
N ASP A 258 7.85 16.91 -5.82
CA ASP A 258 6.59 17.24 -6.54
C ASP A 258 5.57 17.84 -5.59
N ALA A 259 5.36 17.22 -4.42
CA ALA A 259 4.46 17.75 -3.40
C ALA A 259 4.90 19.13 -2.89
N GLN A 260 6.21 19.33 -2.70
CA GLN A 260 6.79 20.63 -2.32
C GLN A 260 6.51 21.71 -3.37
N ASN A 261 6.71 21.39 -4.65
CA ASN A 261 6.48 22.32 -5.76
C ASN A 261 5.00 22.68 -5.91
N ILE A 262 4.09 21.70 -5.75
CA ILE A 262 2.64 21.95 -5.74
C ILE A 262 2.28 22.89 -4.59
N LEU A 263 2.72 22.61 -3.37
CA LEU A 263 2.44 23.48 -2.21
C LEU A 263 2.99 24.90 -2.38
N LYS A 264 4.18 25.03 -2.97
CA LYS A 264 4.78 26.33 -3.28
C LYS A 264 3.93 27.11 -4.31
N ALA A 265 3.39 26.44 -5.33
CA ALA A 265 2.54 27.06 -6.33
C ALA A 265 1.16 27.45 -5.79
N VAL A 266 0.61 26.64 -4.86
CA VAL A 266 -0.65 26.95 -4.15
C VAL A 266 -0.48 28.20 -3.29
N GLY A 267 0.63 28.35 -2.54
CA GLY A 267 0.87 29.51 -1.68
C GLY A 267 -0.23 29.71 -0.63
N ASP A 268 -0.85 30.91 -0.64
CA ASP A 268 -1.86 31.31 0.36
C ASP A 268 -3.27 30.71 0.11
N ASN A 269 -3.41 29.70 -0.72
CA ASN A 269 -4.70 29.09 -1.13
C ASN A 269 -5.59 30.01 -2.00
N GLY A 270 -6.85 29.62 -2.24
CA GLY A 270 -7.77 30.36 -3.09
C GLY A 270 -7.44 30.28 -4.59
N LYS A 271 -6.61 29.30 -4.99
CA LYS A 271 -6.20 29.08 -6.39
C LYS A 271 -7.26 28.31 -7.17
N LYS A 272 -7.33 28.59 -8.46
CA LYS A 272 -8.05 27.78 -9.44
C LYS A 272 -7.18 26.62 -9.86
N VAL A 273 -7.55 25.42 -9.45
CA VAL A 273 -6.79 24.19 -9.69
C VAL A 273 -7.56 23.31 -10.67
N VAL A 274 -6.92 22.94 -11.76
CA VAL A 274 -7.45 21.94 -12.69
C VAL A 274 -6.67 20.65 -12.50
N VAL A 275 -7.38 19.56 -12.22
CA VAL A 275 -6.80 18.21 -12.13
C VAL A 275 -7.23 17.43 -13.36
N VAL A 276 -6.27 16.97 -14.16
CA VAL A 276 -6.53 16.15 -15.34
C VAL A 276 -6.34 14.68 -14.98
N GLY A 277 -7.43 13.93 -15.03
CA GLY A 277 -7.50 12.52 -14.63
C GLY A 277 -8.31 12.31 -13.36
N SER A 278 -9.32 11.45 -13.45
CA SER A 278 -10.31 11.16 -12.40
C SER A 278 -10.07 9.79 -11.74
N SER A 279 -8.82 9.29 -11.74
CA SER A 279 -8.40 8.08 -11.02
C SER A 279 -7.91 8.42 -9.61
N PHE A 280 -7.38 7.44 -8.85
CA PHE A 280 -7.04 7.59 -7.44
C PHE A 280 -6.20 8.84 -7.13
N ILE A 281 -5.09 9.05 -7.82
CA ILE A 281 -4.19 10.18 -7.54
C ILE A 281 -4.89 11.52 -7.80
N GLY A 282 -5.59 11.67 -8.95
CA GLY A 282 -6.33 12.89 -9.27
C GLY A 282 -7.44 13.18 -8.26
N MET A 283 -8.21 12.16 -7.88
CA MET A 283 -9.28 12.28 -6.88
C MET A 283 -8.74 12.64 -5.49
N GLU A 284 -7.64 12.00 -5.05
CA GLU A 284 -7.02 12.26 -3.74
C GLU A 284 -6.42 13.66 -3.65
N VAL A 285 -5.61 14.06 -4.63
CA VAL A 285 -4.98 15.39 -4.64
C VAL A 285 -6.00 16.50 -4.83
N GLY A 286 -7.02 16.27 -5.66
CA GLY A 286 -8.12 17.21 -5.84
C GLY A 286 -8.91 17.42 -4.55
N ASN A 287 -9.26 16.35 -3.84
CA ASN A 287 -9.91 16.42 -2.53
C ASN A 287 -9.02 17.12 -1.47
N CYS A 288 -7.71 16.82 -1.45
CA CYS A 288 -6.76 17.48 -0.54
C CYS A 288 -6.72 18.99 -0.79
N LEU A 289 -6.58 19.41 -2.04
CA LEU A 289 -6.50 20.84 -2.41
C LEU A 289 -7.81 21.59 -2.17
N ALA A 290 -8.97 20.97 -2.40
CA ALA A 290 -10.26 21.53 -2.06
C ALA A 290 -10.41 21.75 -0.54
N SER A 291 -9.97 20.78 0.26
CA SER A 291 -9.92 20.90 1.73
C SER A 291 -9.03 22.07 2.20
N MET A 292 -8.02 22.43 1.41
CA MET A 292 -7.15 23.59 1.61
C MET A 292 -7.76 24.91 1.10
N LYS A 293 -9.08 24.94 0.74
CA LYS A 293 -9.79 26.12 0.28
C LYS A 293 -9.36 26.62 -1.11
N ASN A 294 -8.98 25.74 -2.01
CA ASN A 294 -8.78 26.04 -3.42
C ASN A 294 -10.05 25.70 -4.23
N ASP A 295 -10.24 26.37 -5.36
CA ASP A 295 -11.31 26.07 -6.32
C ASP A 295 -10.83 24.97 -7.28
N VAL A 296 -11.27 23.73 -7.03
CA VAL A 296 -10.76 22.55 -7.73
C VAL A 296 -11.78 22.01 -8.72
N THR A 297 -11.33 21.80 -9.95
CA THR A 297 -12.09 21.09 -10.99
C THR A 297 -11.31 19.86 -11.47
N ILE A 298 -11.94 18.69 -11.41
CA ILE A 298 -11.38 17.41 -11.91
C ILE A 298 -11.99 17.10 -13.27
N ILE A 299 -11.14 16.81 -14.27
CA ILE A 299 -11.53 16.41 -15.62
C ILE A 299 -11.35 14.90 -15.76
N GLY A 300 -12.37 14.19 -16.24
CA GLY A 300 -12.35 12.77 -16.57
C GLY A 300 -12.97 12.45 -17.92
N MET A 301 -12.41 11.46 -18.62
CA MET A 301 -12.95 10.99 -19.91
C MET A 301 -14.15 10.07 -19.75
N GLU A 302 -14.24 9.38 -18.60
CA GLU A 302 -15.33 8.47 -18.23
C GLU A 302 -16.58 9.26 -17.81
N GLU A 303 -17.73 8.58 -17.70
CA GLU A 303 -18.98 9.20 -17.20
C GLU A 303 -18.90 9.47 -15.69
N GLU A 304 -18.26 8.55 -14.94
CA GLU A 304 -18.04 8.69 -13.51
C GLU A 304 -16.53 8.56 -13.17
N PRO A 305 -16.05 9.23 -12.12
CA PRO A 305 -14.66 9.09 -11.72
C PRO A 305 -14.37 7.63 -11.31
N MET A 306 -13.14 7.18 -11.55
CA MET A 306 -12.67 5.85 -11.21
C MET A 306 -13.45 4.69 -11.84
N GLU A 307 -14.27 4.95 -12.85
CA GLU A 307 -15.15 3.97 -13.46
C GLU A 307 -14.44 2.70 -13.93
N ARG A 308 -13.23 2.83 -14.50
CA ARG A 308 -12.44 1.68 -14.98
C ARG A 308 -12.06 0.69 -13.88
N VAL A 309 -11.86 1.18 -12.67
CA VAL A 309 -11.37 0.36 -11.55
C VAL A 309 -12.51 -0.04 -10.62
N MET A 310 -13.41 0.90 -10.33
CA MET A 310 -14.44 0.74 -9.31
C MET A 310 -15.85 0.62 -9.88
N GLY A 311 -16.03 0.85 -11.18
CA GLY A 311 -17.33 0.85 -11.85
C GLY A 311 -18.16 2.12 -11.60
N LYS A 312 -19.15 2.36 -12.45
CA LYS A 312 -20.00 3.56 -12.40
C LYS A 312 -20.72 3.76 -11.06
N LYS A 313 -21.30 2.68 -10.51
CA LYS A 313 -22.07 2.76 -9.26
C LYS A 313 -21.23 3.31 -8.10
N VAL A 314 -20.01 2.80 -7.95
CA VAL A 314 -19.09 3.24 -6.89
C VAL A 314 -18.45 4.57 -7.22
N GLY A 315 -18.14 4.83 -8.50
CA GLY A 315 -17.64 6.12 -8.98
C GLY A 315 -18.59 7.28 -8.67
N ALA A 316 -19.90 7.08 -8.91
CA ALA A 316 -20.93 8.08 -8.58
C ALA A 316 -20.97 8.41 -7.07
N ILE A 317 -20.77 7.42 -6.20
CA ILE A 317 -20.68 7.67 -4.75
C ILE A 317 -19.47 8.56 -4.43
N PHE A 318 -18.30 8.25 -4.99
CA PHE A 318 -17.10 9.07 -4.77
C PHE A 318 -17.22 10.48 -5.31
N ARG A 319 -17.85 10.64 -6.50
CA ARG A 319 -18.15 11.95 -7.06
C ARG A 319 -18.98 12.77 -6.09
N GLY A 320 -20.11 12.23 -5.61
CA GLY A 320 -20.97 12.91 -4.65
C GLY A 320 -20.28 13.27 -3.32
N LEU A 321 -19.33 12.44 -2.84
CA LEU A 321 -18.54 12.74 -1.66
C LEU A 321 -17.61 13.94 -1.88
N LEU A 322 -16.91 13.98 -3.01
CA LEU A 322 -15.98 15.06 -3.32
C LEU A 322 -16.71 16.36 -3.68
N GLU A 323 -17.86 16.28 -4.33
CA GLU A 323 -18.73 17.45 -4.59
C GLU A 323 -19.19 18.11 -3.29
N LYS A 324 -19.55 17.31 -2.26
CA LYS A 324 -19.83 17.82 -0.90
C LYS A 324 -18.64 18.53 -0.27
N ASN A 325 -17.42 18.17 -0.64
CA ASN A 325 -16.18 18.81 -0.20
C ASN A 325 -15.76 20.00 -1.08
N GLY A 326 -16.59 20.40 -2.05
CA GLY A 326 -16.37 21.55 -2.92
C GLY A 326 -15.60 21.27 -4.21
N VAL A 327 -15.32 20.00 -4.54
CA VAL A 327 -14.70 19.64 -5.82
C VAL A 327 -15.75 19.71 -6.94
N LYS A 328 -15.38 20.30 -8.07
CA LYS A 328 -16.17 20.33 -9.31
C LYS A 328 -15.68 19.24 -10.26
N PHE A 329 -16.57 18.72 -11.09
CA PHE A 329 -16.24 17.68 -12.07
C PHE A 329 -16.63 18.10 -13.49
N GLN A 330 -15.74 17.80 -14.43
CA GLN A 330 -15.98 17.82 -15.88
C GLN A 330 -15.77 16.38 -16.38
N MET A 331 -16.83 15.57 -16.29
CA MET A 331 -16.81 14.19 -16.74
C MET A 331 -17.22 14.08 -18.20
N SER A 332 -16.91 12.93 -18.85
CA SER A 332 -17.06 12.72 -20.29
C SER A 332 -16.38 13.82 -21.13
N ALA A 333 -15.30 14.38 -20.60
CA ALA A 333 -14.58 15.50 -21.18
C ALA A 333 -13.14 15.11 -21.57
N SER A 334 -12.67 15.64 -22.68
CA SER A 334 -11.31 15.45 -23.16
C SER A 334 -10.58 16.78 -23.23
N VAL A 335 -9.36 16.81 -22.74
CA VAL A 335 -8.48 17.98 -22.84
C VAL A 335 -7.94 18.09 -24.26
N ASP A 336 -7.84 19.31 -24.78
CA ASP A 336 -7.23 19.65 -26.05
C ASP A 336 -5.81 20.20 -25.85
N LYS A 337 -5.67 21.23 -25.01
CA LYS A 337 -4.39 21.90 -24.70
C LYS A 337 -4.49 22.72 -23.43
N ALA A 338 -3.34 23.20 -22.94
CA ALA A 338 -3.29 24.33 -22.01
C ALA A 338 -2.66 25.57 -22.66
N THR A 339 -3.03 26.73 -22.16
CA THR A 339 -2.52 28.03 -22.66
C THR A 339 -1.85 28.81 -21.53
N PRO A 340 -0.86 29.65 -21.87
CA PRO A 340 -0.19 30.52 -20.91
C PRO A 340 -1.14 31.50 -20.21
N SER A 341 -0.77 31.89 -19.01
CA SER A 341 -1.38 33.01 -18.30
C SER A 341 -1.12 34.34 -19.03
N LYS A 342 -2.08 35.24 -18.94
CA LYS A 342 -1.94 36.60 -19.48
C LYS A 342 -0.95 37.44 -18.67
N ASP A 343 -0.84 37.14 -17.37
CA ASP A 343 0.03 37.89 -16.44
C ASP A 343 1.47 37.35 -16.42
N ASP A 344 1.63 36.06 -16.71
CA ASP A 344 2.93 35.40 -16.76
C ASP A 344 2.91 34.29 -17.82
N SER A 345 3.39 34.60 -19.01
CA SER A 345 3.40 33.67 -20.14
C SER A 345 4.25 32.41 -19.95
N SER A 346 5.04 32.34 -18.89
CA SER A 346 5.81 31.13 -18.52
C SER A 346 4.97 30.11 -17.73
N LYS A 347 3.77 30.50 -17.27
CA LYS A 347 2.89 29.66 -16.44
C LYS A 347 1.56 29.39 -17.13
N VAL A 348 0.91 28.31 -16.71
CA VAL A 348 -0.45 27.99 -17.18
C VAL A 348 -1.45 29.05 -16.75
N GLY A 349 -2.42 29.34 -17.61
CA GLY A 349 -3.55 30.26 -17.35
C GLY A 349 -4.90 29.65 -17.68
N GLY A 350 -4.96 28.61 -18.52
CA GLY A 350 -6.21 27.94 -18.86
C GLY A 350 -6.03 26.58 -19.49
N VAL A 351 -7.00 25.70 -19.25
CA VAL A 351 -7.13 24.38 -19.86
C VAL A 351 -8.32 24.39 -20.82
N HIS A 352 -8.07 24.03 -22.05
CA HIS A 352 -9.10 23.98 -23.12
C HIS A 352 -9.58 22.54 -23.30
N LEU A 353 -10.88 22.36 -23.32
CA LEU A 353 -11.50 21.08 -23.62
C LEU A 353 -11.86 21.00 -25.10
N LYS A 354 -11.99 19.78 -25.63
CA LYS A 354 -12.33 19.56 -27.06
C LYS A 354 -13.72 20.09 -27.47
N ASP A 355 -14.64 20.28 -26.52
CA ASP A 355 -15.97 20.85 -26.75
C ASP A 355 -15.97 22.38 -26.81
N GLY A 356 -14.82 23.01 -26.65
CA GLY A 356 -14.64 24.46 -26.64
C GLY A 356 -14.70 25.12 -25.26
N THR A 357 -14.98 24.36 -24.20
CA THR A 357 -14.96 24.88 -22.83
C THR A 357 -13.53 25.26 -22.44
N VAL A 358 -13.37 26.38 -21.75
CA VAL A 358 -12.09 26.84 -21.20
C VAL A 358 -12.21 26.97 -19.70
N LEU A 359 -11.35 26.26 -18.98
CA LEU A 359 -11.23 26.33 -17.53
C LEU A 359 -10.01 27.19 -17.17
N GLU A 360 -10.24 28.30 -16.46
CA GLU A 360 -9.13 29.09 -15.91
C GLU A 360 -8.34 28.25 -14.88
N ALA A 361 -7.02 28.37 -14.90
CA ALA A 361 -6.16 27.59 -14.03
C ALA A 361 -4.93 28.39 -13.59
N ASP A 362 -4.74 28.53 -12.29
CA ASP A 362 -3.48 28.98 -11.67
C ASP A 362 -2.45 27.86 -11.64
N LEU A 363 -2.90 26.62 -11.52
CA LEU A 363 -2.06 25.41 -11.60
C LEU A 363 -2.87 24.21 -12.14
N VAL A 364 -2.14 23.30 -12.77
CA VAL A 364 -2.67 22.04 -13.31
C VAL A 364 -1.92 20.89 -12.69
N ILE A 365 -2.64 19.81 -12.33
CA ILE A 365 -2.05 18.56 -11.86
C ILE A 365 -2.51 17.44 -12.80
N GLU A 366 -1.56 16.68 -13.35
CA GLU A 366 -1.86 15.55 -14.21
C GLU A 366 -1.79 14.24 -13.44
N GLY A 367 -2.94 13.58 -13.31
CA GLY A 367 -3.12 12.25 -12.73
C GLY A 367 -3.50 11.21 -13.79
N VAL A 368 -2.78 11.19 -14.92
CA VAL A 368 -3.14 10.41 -16.13
C VAL A 368 -2.44 9.04 -16.21
N GLY A 369 -1.97 8.54 -15.08
CA GLY A 369 -1.35 7.22 -14.94
C GLY A 369 0.16 7.24 -14.96
N VAL A 370 0.74 6.05 -14.80
CA VAL A 370 2.18 5.82 -14.75
C VAL A 370 2.60 4.79 -15.80
N ALA A 371 3.89 4.73 -16.08
CA ALA A 371 4.52 3.65 -16.85
C ALA A 371 5.59 2.97 -16.00
N PRO A 372 5.85 1.66 -16.17
CA PRO A 372 6.96 1.00 -15.51
C PRO A 372 8.28 1.74 -15.75
N ALA A 373 9.01 2.02 -14.67
CA ALA A 373 10.28 2.77 -14.73
C ALA A 373 11.43 1.82 -15.09
N THR A 374 11.45 1.32 -16.31
CA THR A 374 12.38 0.30 -16.84
C THR A 374 13.27 0.80 -17.99
N GLU A 375 13.38 2.12 -18.16
CA GLU A 375 14.19 2.72 -19.24
C GLU A 375 15.65 2.22 -19.27
N TYR A 376 16.24 1.99 -18.10
CA TYR A 376 17.61 1.47 -17.96
C TYR A 376 17.79 0.02 -18.44
N LEU A 377 16.70 -0.68 -18.77
CA LEU A 377 16.68 -2.04 -19.31
C LEU A 377 16.44 -2.07 -20.82
N LYS A 378 16.07 -0.95 -21.43
CA LYS A 378 15.81 -0.89 -22.89
C LYS A 378 17.06 -1.25 -23.69
N GLY A 379 16.89 -2.15 -24.64
CA GLY A 379 17.99 -2.63 -25.50
C GLY A 379 18.90 -3.67 -24.83
N ASN A 380 18.66 -4.06 -23.58
CA ASN A 380 19.40 -5.15 -22.96
C ASN A 380 18.86 -6.50 -23.48
N SER A 381 19.71 -7.26 -24.18
CA SER A 381 19.33 -8.53 -24.81
C SER A 381 19.03 -9.68 -23.83
N SER A 382 19.40 -9.52 -22.56
CA SER A 382 19.16 -10.53 -21.51
C SER A 382 17.76 -10.46 -20.92
N VAL A 383 16.99 -9.40 -21.19
CA VAL A 383 15.63 -9.21 -20.69
C VAL A 383 14.65 -8.93 -21.81
N THR A 384 13.43 -9.44 -21.65
CA THR A 384 12.29 -9.11 -22.50
C THR A 384 11.31 -8.28 -21.67
N LEU A 385 11.08 -7.03 -22.08
CA LEU A 385 10.04 -6.19 -21.50
C LEU A 385 8.70 -6.52 -22.17
N GLU A 386 7.63 -6.55 -21.37
CA GLU A 386 6.26 -6.63 -21.85
C GLU A 386 5.88 -5.35 -22.63
N LYS A 387 4.75 -5.36 -23.34
CA LYS A 387 4.30 -4.21 -24.17
C LYS A 387 4.13 -2.92 -23.39
N ASP A 388 3.80 -3.01 -22.10
CA ASP A 388 3.65 -1.86 -21.21
C ASP A 388 4.97 -1.43 -20.56
N GLY A 389 6.07 -2.14 -20.82
CA GLY A 389 7.40 -1.90 -20.28
C GLY A 389 7.69 -2.68 -18.98
N SER A 390 6.77 -3.52 -18.49
CA SER A 390 6.99 -4.31 -17.27
C SER A 390 7.85 -5.55 -17.51
N LEU A 391 8.31 -6.17 -16.41
CA LEU A 391 9.06 -7.42 -16.38
C LEU A 391 8.15 -8.56 -15.93
N LYS A 392 8.16 -9.66 -16.69
CA LYS A 392 7.45 -10.88 -16.34
C LYS A 392 8.25 -11.68 -15.31
N THR A 393 7.60 -12.07 -14.22
CA THR A 393 8.18 -12.85 -13.12
C THR A 393 7.39 -14.12 -12.86
N ASP A 394 7.97 -15.01 -12.06
CA ASP A 394 7.26 -16.13 -11.44
C ASP A 394 6.56 -15.72 -10.13
N GLU A 395 6.00 -16.69 -9.41
CA GLU A 395 5.31 -16.50 -8.13
C GLU A 395 6.21 -16.00 -7.00
N SER A 396 7.52 -16.19 -7.11
CA SER A 396 8.54 -15.68 -6.16
C SER A 396 9.08 -14.32 -6.55
N PHE A 397 8.52 -13.71 -7.60
CA PHE A 397 8.99 -12.47 -8.21
C PHE A 397 10.38 -12.58 -8.86
N ALA A 398 10.90 -13.79 -9.12
CA ALA A 398 12.10 -13.98 -9.92
C ALA A 398 11.81 -13.65 -11.39
N VAL A 399 12.69 -12.86 -12.01
CA VAL A 399 12.53 -12.44 -13.41
C VAL A 399 12.75 -13.63 -14.32
N ASN A 400 11.79 -13.89 -15.21
CA ASN A 400 11.86 -15.02 -16.13
C ASN A 400 13.13 -14.99 -16.98
N GLY A 401 13.85 -16.11 -17.00
CA GLY A 401 15.08 -16.27 -17.76
C GLY A 401 16.35 -15.70 -17.09
N LEU A 402 16.25 -15.08 -15.93
CA LEU A 402 17.40 -14.57 -15.17
C LEU A 402 17.57 -15.30 -13.83
N LYS A 403 18.81 -15.56 -13.47
CA LYS A 403 19.15 -16.16 -12.17
C LYS A 403 19.49 -15.08 -11.15
N ASP A 404 18.98 -15.22 -9.93
CA ASP A 404 19.25 -14.30 -8.81
C ASP A 404 18.79 -12.85 -9.05
N VAL A 405 17.82 -12.64 -9.95
CA VAL A 405 17.24 -11.33 -10.28
C VAL A 405 15.74 -11.36 -10.02
N TYR A 406 15.25 -10.38 -9.26
CA TYR A 406 13.86 -10.24 -8.87
C TYR A 406 13.32 -8.88 -9.33
N ALA A 407 12.02 -8.80 -9.64
CA ALA A 407 11.34 -7.54 -9.95
C ALA A 407 10.06 -7.43 -9.12
N ILE A 408 9.83 -6.27 -8.50
CA ILE A 408 8.71 -6.04 -7.58
C ILE A 408 8.06 -4.67 -7.78
N GLY A 409 6.81 -4.55 -7.36
CA GLY A 409 6.03 -3.31 -7.46
C GLY A 409 5.56 -3.02 -8.88
N ASP A 410 5.47 -1.74 -9.23
CA ASP A 410 4.81 -1.28 -10.46
C ASP A 410 5.47 -1.79 -11.75
N ILE A 411 6.71 -2.29 -11.68
CA ILE A 411 7.44 -2.85 -12.83
C ILE A 411 7.23 -4.35 -13.02
N ALA A 412 6.60 -5.05 -12.07
CA ALA A 412 6.49 -6.50 -12.08
C ALA A 412 5.12 -6.97 -12.56
N THR A 413 5.11 -7.86 -13.52
CA THR A 413 3.95 -8.65 -13.95
C THR A 413 4.15 -10.09 -13.47
N TYR A 414 3.27 -10.55 -12.57
CA TYR A 414 3.42 -11.83 -11.87
C TYR A 414 2.14 -12.66 -11.94
N PRO A 415 2.22 -14.03 -11.84
CA PRO A 415 1.05 -14.90 -11.83
C PRO A 415 0.16 -14.62 -10.60
N TYR A 416 -1.13 -14.48 -10.83
CA TYR A 416 -2.12 -14.25 -9.77
C TYR A 416 -2.99 -15.47 -9.56
N HIS A 417 -2.98 -16.01 -8.34
CA HIS A 417 -3.72 -17.22 -7.96
C HIS A 417 -4.91 -16.93 -7.02
N GLY A 418 -5.21 -15.66 -6.77
CA GLY A 418 -6.41 -15.24 -6.06
C GLY A 418 -7.68 -15.43 -6.92
N PRO A 419 -8.86 -15.09 -6.38
CA PRO A 419 -10.13 -15.30 -7.08
C PRO A 419 -10.13 -14.68 -8.49
N GLY A 420 -10.52 -15.48 -9.49
CA GLY A 420 -10.57 -15.08 -10.90
C GLY A 420 -9.22 -14.94 -11.61
N GLY A 421 -8.12 -15.30 -10.95
CA GLY A 421 -6.77 -15.15 -11.50
C GLY A 421 -6.25 -16.36 -12.26
N ASP A 422 -6.41 -17.57 -11.71
CA ASP A 422 -6.01 -18.85 -12.31
C ASP A 422 -4.58 -18.89 -12.89
N GLY A 423 -3.64 -18.15 -12.25
CA GLY A 423 -2.27 -18.00 -12.73
C GLY A 423 -2.10 -16.99 -13.87
N SER A 424 -3.14 -16.29 -14.26
CA SER A 424 -3.04 -15.22 -15.26
C SER A 424 -2.12 -14.10 -14.76
N PRO A 425 -1.28 -13.53 -15.63
CA PRO A 425 -0.35 -12.48 -15.23
C PRO A 425 -1.10 -11.17 -14.90
N VAL A 426 -0.72 -10.55 -13.79
CA VAL A 426 -1.24 -9.24 -13.37
C VAL A 426 -0.11 -8.29 -13.01
N ARG A 427 -0.35 -7.00 -13.18
CA ARG A 427 0.49 -5.91 -12.69
C ARG A 427 -0.37 -4.94 -11.91
N ILE A 428 -0.02 -4.72 -10.65
CA ILE A 428 -0.82 -3.91 -9.72
C ILE A 428 0.05 -2.78 -9.18
N GLU A 429 -0.34 -1.55 -9.49
CA GLU A 429 0.33 -0.32 -9.08
C GLU A 429 -0.20 0.14 -7.72
N HIS A 430 0.22 -0.53 -6.64
CA HIS A 430 -0.19 -0.12 -5.30
C HIS A 430 0.92 -0.32 -4.27
N TRP A 431 0.99 0.61 -3.32
CA TRP A 431 2.01 0.71 -2.27
C TRP A 431 2.13 -0.59 -1.44
N ASN A 432 1.00 -1.12 -0.95
CA ASN A 432 0.94 -2.34 -0.14
C ASN A 432 1.35 -3.59 -0.97
N VAL A 433 0.90 -3.68 -2.21
CA VAL A 433 1.25 -4.80 -3.11
C VAL A 433 2.75 -4.84 -3.33
N ALA A 434 3.37 -3.70 -3.61
CA ALA A 434 4.83 -3.61 -3.75
C ALA A 434 5.57 -4.02 -2.47
N GLN A 435 5.08 -3.60 -1.30
CA GLN A 435 5.70 -3.94 -0.02
C GLN A 435 5.58 -5.44 0.29
N ASN A 436 4.42 -6.06 0.04
CA ASN A 436 4.25 -7.50 0.20
C ASN A 436 5.08 -8.30 -0.80
N ALA A 437 5.21 -7.83 -2.05
CA ALA A 437 6.12 -8.43 -3.03
C ALA A 437 7.58 -8.40 -2.54
N GLY A 438 8.03 -7.27 -1.97
CA GLY A 438 9.34 -7.16 -1.34
C GLY A 438 9.54 -8.15 -0.18
N ARG A 439 8.54 -8.32 0.68
CA ARG A 439 8.56 -9.32 1.77
C ARG A 439 8.60 -10.76 1.23
N SER A 440 7.89 -11.03 0.11
CA SER A 440 7.94 -12.33 -0.56
C SER A 440 9.32 -12.65 -1.11
N VAL A 441 9.96 -11.68 -1.78
CA VAL A 441 11.35 -11.81 -2.27
C VAL A 441 12.32 -12.04 -1.10
N ALA A 442 12.19 -11.28 -0.02
CA ALA A 442 13.00 -11.45 1.18
C ALA A 442 12.84 -12.85 1.80
N HIS A 443 11.60 -13.37 1.83
CA HIS A 443 11.33 -14.74 2.28
C HIS A 443 12.05 -15.76 1.40
N THR A 444 11.95 -15.65 0.08
CA THR A 444 12.62 -16.53 -0.89
C THR A 444 14.14 -16.48 -0.76
N ILE A 445 14.73 -15.31 -0.56
CA ILE A 445 16.18 -15.15 -0.41
C ILE A 445 16.67 -15.76 0.91
N ASN A 446 15.93 -15.53 2.02
CA ASN A 446 16.29 -16.06 3.34
C ASN A 446 16.06 -17.58 3.45
N ASN A 447 15.13 -18.14 2.68
CA ASN A 447 14.73 -19.55 2.73
C ASN A 447 14.79 -20.18 1.33
N PRO A 448 15.98 -20.43 0.78
CA PRO A 448 16.12 -21.00 -0.56
C PRO A 448 15.37 -22.33 -0.69
N GLY A 449 14.57 -22.49 -1.74
CA GLY A 449 13.76 -23.68 -1.98
C GLY A 449 12.42 -23.72 -1.24
N SER A 450 12.09 -22.69 -0.45
CA SER A 450 10.75 -22.57 0.14
C SER A 450 9.69 -22.24 -0.93
N LYS A 451 8.43 -22.54 -0.60
CA LYS A 451 7.31 -22.09 -1.43
C LYS A 451 7.22 -20.56 -1.41
N PRO A 452 6.87 -19.93 -2.53
CA PRO A 452 6.57 -18.50 -2.56
C PRO A 452 5.52 -18.12 -1.52
N LYS A 453 5.63 -16.92 -0.98
CA LYS A 453 4.65 -16.38 -0.04
C LYS A 453 3.55 -15.62 -0.79
N PRO A 454 2.37 -16.24 -1.03
CA PRO A 454 1.27 -15.56 -1.71
C PRO A 454 0.58 -14.56 -0.78
N PHE A 455 -0.07 -13.57 -1.39
CA PHE A 455 -0.92 -12.60 -0.67
C PHE A 455 -2.12 -12.19 -1.53
N ILE A 456 -3.23 -11.83 -0.87
CA ILE A 456 -4.33 -11.15 -1.53
C ILE A 456 -3.98 -9.67 -1.63
N PRO A 457 -4.06 -9.05 -2.82
CA PRO A 457 -3.86 -7.61 -2.97
C PRO A 457 -4.83 -6.84 -2.09
N VAL A 458 -4.31 -5.88 -1.33
CA VAL A 458 -5.10 -4.96 -0.49
C VAL A 458 -4.64 -3.55 -0.78
N PHE A 459 -5.58 -2.62 -0.93
CA PHE A 459 -5.28 -1.20 -0.96
C PHE A 459 -6.33 -0.36 -0.23
N TRP A 460 -6.02 0.90 -0.05
CA TRP A 460 -6.91 1.87 0.57
C TRP A 460 -6.76 3.24 -0.08
N SER A 461 -7.80 4.05 0.04
CA SER A 461 -7.81 5.44 -0.40
C SER A 461 -8.61 6.30 0.57
N ALA A 462 -8.39 7.61 0.52
CA ALA A 462 -9.16 8.61 1.27
C ALA A 462 -9.85 9.57 0.27
N LEU A 463 -11.12 9.32 0.02
CA LEU A 463 -11.94 10.03 -0.96
C LEU A 463 -13.17 10.66 -0.27
N GLY A 464 -12.92 11.61 0.63
CA GLY A 464 -13.96 12.16 1.52
C GLY A 464 -14.37 11.19 2.63
N SER A 465 -14.08 9.90 2.50
CA SER A 465 -14.19 8.85 3.50
C SER A 465 -13.14 7.75 3.23
N GLN A 466 -13.03 6.80 4.14
CA GLN A 466 -11.99 5.76 4.08
C GLN A 466 -12.44 4.57 3.23
N LEU A 467 -11.88 4.45 2.04
CA LEU A 467 -12.06 3.26 1.19
C LEU A 467 -11.11 2.15 1.61
N ARG A 468 -11.62 0.91 1.63
CA ARG A 468 -10.87 -0.34 1.78
C ARG A 468 -11.16 -1.23 0.57
N TYR A 469 -10.15 -1.95 0.09
CA TYR A 469 -10.32 -2.83 -1.07
C TYR A 469 -9.40 -4.04 -0.96
N CYS A 470 -9.91 -5.22 -1.35
CA CYS A 470 -9.09 -6.43 -1.52
C CYS A 470 -9.49 -7.18 -2.78
N GLY A 471 -8.57 -8.02 -3.27
CA GLY A 471 -8.73 -8.76 -4.51
C GLY A 471 -8.21 -7.99 -5.72
N ASN A 472 -8.72 -8.33 -6.90
CA ASN A 472 -8.20 -7.79 -8.16
C ASN A 472 -9.24 -7.83 -9.28
N THR A 473 -9.48 -6.70 -9.94
CA THR A 473 -10.38 -6.58 -11.09
C THR A 473 -9.65 -6.47 -12.44
N VAL A 474 -8.32 -6.65 -12.49
CA VAL A 474 -7.54 -6.57 -13.74
C VAL A 474 -8.01 -7.61 -14.77
N GLY A 475 -8.42 -8.81 -14.31
CA GLY A 475 -9.02 -9.84 -15.14
C GLY A 475 -10.46 -9.55 -15.60
N GLY A 476 -11.00 -8.38 -15.28
CA GLY A 476 -12.39 -7.97 -15.55
C GLY A 476 -13.37 -8.48 -14.51
N TYR A 477 -14.55 -7.86 -14.51
CA TYR A 477 -15.73 -8.25 -13.75
C TYR A 477 -16.98 -7.94 -14.58
N ASP A 478 -18.09 -8.60 -14.29
CA ASP A 478 -19.34 -8.45 -15.03
C ASP A 478 -20.45 -7.73 -14.24
N ASP A 479 -20.33 -7.69 -12.90
CA ASP A 479 -21.31 -7.00 -12.05
C ASP A 479 -20.68 -6.44 -10.78
N VAL A 480 -21.34 -5.42 -10.21
CA VAL A 480 -21.03 -4.83 -8.91
C VAL A 480 -22.28 -4.81 -8.05
N MET A 481 -22.27 -5.62 -6.99
CA MET A 481 -23.36 -5.67 -6.01
C MET A 481 -23.02 -4.79 -4.81
N LEU A 482 -23.92 -3.86 -4.47
CA LEU A 482 -23.81 -2.98 -3.32
C LEU A 482 -24.71 -3.48 -2.18
N GLN A 483 -24.13 -3.58 -0.98
CA GLN A 483 -24.86 -3.84 0.27
C GLN A 483 -24.62 -2.72 1.26
N GLY A 484 -25.63 -2.32 2.03
CA GLY A 484 -25.57 -1.26 3.01
C GLY A 484 -26.26 0.03 2.57
N GLU A 485 -25.73 1.17 2.95
CA GLU A 485 -26.29 2.51 2.69
C GLU A 485 -25.31 3.36 1.87
N PRO A 486 -25.26 3.18 0.52
CA PRO A 486 -24.33 3.92 -0.35
C PRO A 486 -24.45 5.44 -0.24
N ASP A 487 -25.67 5.96 -0.10
CA ASP A 487 -25.94 7.41 0.04
C ASP A 487 -25.31 8.01 1.31
N LYS A 488 -25.05 7.19 2.31
CA LYS A 488 -24.34 7.55 3.56
C LYS A 488 -22.85 7.19 3.51
N ALA A 489 -22.34 6.76 2.37
CA ALA A 489 -20.98 6.22 2.22
C ALA A 489 -20.67 5.04 3.18
N SER A 490 -21.69 4.26 3.52
CA SER A 490 -21.59 3.09 4.41
C SER A 490 -22.02 1.84 3.67
N PHE A 491 -21.09 1.20 2.93
CA PHE A 491 -21.41 0.09 2.03
C PHE A 491 -20.29 -0.93 1.90
N VAL A 492 -20.66 -2.09 1.36
CA VAL A 492 -19.75 -3.10 0.80
C VAL A 492 -20.09 -3.30 -0.67
N ALA A 493 -19.10 -3.26 -1.54
CA ALA A 493 -19.24 -3.53 -2.97
C ALA A 493 -18.52 -4.85 -3.30
N TYR A 494 -19.24 -5.80 -3.87
CA TYR A 494 -18.69 -7.07 -4.34
C TYR A 494 -18.61 -7.04 -5.86
N TYR A 495 -17.39 -7.20 -6.38
CA TYR A 495 -17.12 -7.29 -7.82
C TYR A 495 -17.11 -8.75 -8.20
N THR A 496 -17.99 -9.14 -9.14
CA THR A 496 -18.14 -10.54 -9.53
C THR A 496 -17.79 -10.79 -10.99
N LYS A 497 -17.28 -11.99 -11.25
CA LYS A 497 -17.11 -12.56 -12.59
C LYS A 497 -17.78 -13.92 -12.61
N GLY A 498 -18.96 -14.00 -13.23
CA GLY A 498 -19.87 -15.12 -13.02
C GLY A 498 -20.26 -15.23 -11.55
N GLU A 499 -20.09 -16.40 -10.98
CA GLU A 499 -20.33 -16.66 -9.54
C GLU A 499 -19.19 -16.23 -8.62
N THR A 500 -17.99 -15.99 -9.16
CA THR A 500 -16.80 -15.70 -8.35
C THR A 500 -16.74 -14.23 -7.95
N VAL A 501 -16.61 -13.95 -6.66
CA VAL A 501 -16.27 -12.62 -6.14
C VAL A 501 -14.76 -12.42 -6.32
N VAL A 502 -14.38 -11.55 -7.24
CA VAL A 502 -12.97 -11.29 -7.60
C VAL A 502 -12.35 -10.16 -6.76
N ALA A 503 -13.17 -9.23 -6.29
CA ALA A 503 -12.73 -8.14 -5.42
C ALA A 503 -13.86 -7.68 -4.51
N VAL A 504 -13.48 -7.06 -3.38
CA VAL A 504 -14.41 -6.44 -2.42
C VAL A 504 -13.90 -5.07 -2.05
N ALA A 505 -14.78 -4.06 -2.16
CA ALA A 505 -14.53 -2.74 -1.60
C ALA A 505 -15.46 -2.49 -0.42
N SER A 506 -15.00 -1.76 0.58
CA SER A 506 -15.86 -1.33 1.69
C SER A 506 -15.56 0.09 2.11
N MET A 507 -16.59 0.77 2.59
CA MET A 507 -16.51 2.09 3.18
C MET A 507 -17.36 2.10 4.44
N MET A 508 -16.80 2.56 5.57
CA MET A 508 -17.44 2.57 6.90
C MET A 508 -18.04 1.21 7.32
N LYS A 509 -17.50 0.10 6.81
CA LYS A 509 -17.92 -1.29 7.06
C LYS A 509 -16.73 -2.17 7.44
N ASP A 510 -15.88 -1.68 8.37
CA ASP A 510 -14.82 -2.52 8.91
C ASP A 510 -15.39 -3.64 9.82
N PRO A 511 -14.92 -4.88 9.73
CA PRO A 511 -13.79 -5.38 8.96
C PRO A 511 -14.15 -6.17 7.66
N TYR A 512 -15.24 -5.85 6.96
CA TYR A 512 -15.71 -6.63 5.78
C TYR A 512 -14.63 -6.91 4.74
N MET A 513 -13.83 -5.87 4.38
CA MET A 513 -12.72 -6.07 3.43
C MET A 513 -11.70 -7.09 3.94
N THR A 514 -11.34 -7.02 5.20
CA THR A 514 -10.36 -7.93 5.80
C THR A 514 -10.90 -9.35 5.90
N GLN A 515 -12.16 -9.51 6.27
CA GLN A 515 -12.84 -10.82 6.26
C GLN A 515 -12.86 -11.41 4.84
N ALA A 516 -13.25 -10.60 3.85
CA ALA A 516 -13.23 -11.03 2.45
C ALA A 516 -11.84 -11.48 1.99
N ALA A 517 -10.77 -10.75 2.33
CA ALA A 517 -9.41 -11.13 2.00
C ALA A 517 -9.01 -12.49 2.60
N GLU A 518 -9.39 -12.76 3.86
CA GLU A 518 -9.12 -14.05 4.51
C GLU A 518 -9.96 -15.19 3.92
N LEU A 519 -11.23 -14.93 3.55
CA LEU A 519 -12.07 -15.92 2.84
C LEU A 519 -11.51 -16.23 1.45
N MET A 520 -11.06 -15.21 0.70
CA MET A 520 -10.42 -15.37 -0.61
C MET A 520 -9.14 -16.22 -0.51
N ARG A 521 -8.29 -15.94 0.49
CA ARG A 521 -7.05 -16.69 0.75
C ARG A 521 -7.31 -18.18 1.00
N ARG A 522 -8.47 -18.52 1.54
CA ARG A 522 -8.90 -19.89 1.87
C ARG A 522 -9.81 -20.53 0.81
N LYS A 523 -10.13 -19.79 -0.26
CA LYS A 523 -11.07 -20.22 -1.33
C LYS A 523 -12.45 -20.62 -0.79
N VAL A 524 -12.94 -19.88 0.21
CA VAL A 524 -14.26 -20.06 0.81
C VAL A 524 -15.08 -18.76 0.80
N MET A 525 -14.76 -17.84 -0.07
CA MET A 525 -15.56 -16.63 -0.29
C MET A 525 -16.93 -17.02 -0.86
N ALA A 526 -17.99 -16.39 -0.35
CA ALA A 526 -19.35 -16.60 -0.85
C ALA A 526 -19.46 -16.29 -2.34
N SER A 527 -20.23 -17.09 -3.06
CA SER A 527 -20.57 -16.85 -4.46
C SER A 527 -21.55 -15.68 -4.63
N LYS A 528 -21.67 -15.18 -5.88
CA LYS A 528 -22.67 -14.16 -6.24
C LYS A 528 -24.09 -14.56 -5.79
N SER A 529 -24.50 -15.79 -6.12
CA SER A 529 -25.82 -16.33 -5.78
C SER A 529 -26.07 -16.41 -4.27
N GLU A 530 -25.05 -16.77 -3.48
CA GLU A 530 -25.15 -16.80 -2.01
C GLU A 530 -25.30 -15.39 -1.42
N LEU A 531 -24.51 -14.43 -1.90
CA LEU A 531 -24.65 -13.03 -1.48
C LEU A 531 -26.03 -12.45 -1.84
N GLN A 532 -26.58 -12.79 -3.01
CA GLN A 532 -27.94 -12.39 -3.42
C GLN A 532 -29.03 -13.00 -2.53
N LYS A 533 -28.79 -14.17 -1.96
CA LYS A 533 -29.69 -14.82 -0.96
C LYS A 533 -29.51 -14.24 0.44
N GLY A 534 -28.62 -13.27 0.64
CA GLY A 534 -28.43 -12.58 1.91
C GLY A 534 -27.37 -13.20 2.82
N VAL A 535 -26.48 -14.06 2.31
CA VAL A 535 -25.35 -14.57 3.10
C VAL A 535 -24.47 -13.40 3.52
N ASP A 536 -24.24 -13.25 4.83
CA ASP A 536 -23.28 -12.30 5.39
C ASP A 536 -21.91 -12.96 5.49
N ILE A 537 -20.93 -12.39 4.81
CA ILE A 537 -19.55 -12.91 4.84
C ILE A 537 -18.92 -12.88 6.23
N MET A 538 -19.43 -12.05 7.13
CA MET A 538 -18.96 -11.99 8.52
C MET A 538 -19.33 -13.23 9.33
N GLU A 539 -20.35 -13.97 8.89
CA GLU A 539 -20.82 -15.21 9.53
C GLU A 539 -20.11 -16.46 8.95
N ILE A 540 -19.35 -16.31 7.87
CA ILE A 540 -18.62 -17.44 7.28
C ILE A 540 -17.40 -17.76 8.14
N GLY A 541 -17.33 -18.99 8.64
CA GLY A 541 -16.20 -19.50 9.42
C GLY A 541 -14.92 -19.59 8.56
N LEU A 542 -13.80 -19.31 9.16
CA LEU A 542 -12.49 -19.41 8.52
C LEU A 542 -11.90 -20.80 8.78
N PRO A 543 -11.70 -21.65 7.76
CA PRO A 543 -10.97 -22.92 7.92
C PRO A 543 -9.49 -22.67 8.20
N ASN A 544 -8.81 -23.63 8.86
CA ASN A 544 -7.39 -23.53 9.20
C ASN A 544 -6.48 -23.50 7.97
N GLU A 545 -6.90 -24.11 6.88
CA GLU A 545 -6.07 -24.30 5.70
C GLU A 545 -6.10 -23.06 4.78
N ILE A 546 -4.91 -22.55 4.44
CA ILE A 546 -4.70 -21.55 3.37
C ILE A 546 -4.52 -22.31 2.06
N LYS A 547 -5.33 -21.97 1.05
CA LYS A 547 -5.39 -22.69 -0.24
C LYS A 547 -4.84 -21.88 -1.44
N MET A 548 -4.23 -20.75 -1.18
CA MET A 548 -3.53 -19.96 -2.21
C MET A 548 -2.18 -20.53 -2.52
#